data_c312dcfc80c131b67030cc5ff4b44495
#
_entry.id   c312dcfc80c131b67030cc5ff4b44495
#
_cell.length_a   1.000
_cell.length_b   1.000
_cell.length_c   1.000
_cell.angle_alpha   90.00
_cell.angle_beta   90.00
_cell.angle_gamma   90.00
#
_symmetry.space_group_name_H-M   'P 1'
#
loop_
_entity.id
_entity.type
_entity.pdbx_description
1 polymer ?
#
loop_
_entity_poly.entity_id
_entity_poly.type
_entity_poly.pdbx_seq_one_letter_code
_entity_poly.pdbx_strand_id
1 'polypeptide(L)'
;RRGDLDDAFAGIRAAEDAGFQNLKLDTVLMGDLNDDEIEDFLSLTKEHPWEVRFIELMPMGPCAAWPKERFLPVTEILNRFPALEEIEPNGVARRYRLPGAMGTVGLITPMSHEFCGACRRIRVTADGKLKGCLHSREEISLRGLHGRELEDAILRGILQKPKGHHLTEHASDTPRTMNEIGG
;
A
#
# COMPACT_ATOMS: atom_id res chain seq x y z
N ARG A 1 -9.85 -14.96 -2.59
CA ARG A 1 -9.74 -15.00 -4.07
C ARG A 1 -8.32 -15.44 -4.40
N ARG A 2 -8.16 -16.46 -5.20
CA ARG A 2 -6.86 -16.81 -5.77
C ARG A 2 -6.77 -16.06 -7.10
N GLY A 3 -5.73 -15.22 -7.26
CA GLY A 3 -5.35 -14.67 -8.56
C GLY A 3 -4.58 -15.71 -9.35
N ASP A 4 -4.47 -15.49 -10.65
CA ASP A 4 -3.60 -16.22 -11.55
C ASP A 4 -2.49 -15.27 -12.03
N LEU A 5 -1.25 -15.73 -12.02
CA LEU A 5 -0.10 -14.93 -12.44
C LEU A 5 -0.17 -14.58 -13.93
N ASP A 6 -0.62 -15.53 -14.75
CA ASP A 6 -0.77 -15.31 -16.20
C ASP A 6 -1.82 -14.24 -16.49
N ASP A 7 -2.93 -14.21 -15.73
CA ASP A 7 -3.95 -13.16 -15.82
C ASP A 7 -3.39 -11.80 -15.42
N ALA A 8 -2.55 -11.74 -14.38
CA ALA A 8 -1.91 -10.50 -13.95
C ALA A 8 -0.98 -9.95 -15.05
N PHE A 9 -0.13 -10.78 -15.63
CA PHE A 9 0.73 -10.38 -16.74
C PHE A 9 -0.06 -10.04 -18.01
N ALA A 10 -1.15 -10.74 -18.30
CA ALA A 10 -2.04 -10.39 -19.40
C ALA A 10 -2.65 -9.00 -19.21
N GLY A 11 -3.07 -8.68 -17.95
CA GLY A 11 -3.56 -7.35 -17.61
C GLY A 11 -2.52 -6.25 -17.75
N ILE A 12 -1.26 -6.51 -17.35
CA ILE A 12 -0.15 -5.57 -17.51
C ILE A 12 0.11 -5.30 -19.01
N ARG A 13 0.21 -6.37 -19.83
CA ARG A 13 0.40 -6.22 -21.28
C ARG A 13 -0.75 -5.44 -21.91
N ALA A 14 -1.99 -5.73 -21.55
CA ALA A 14 -3.14 -5.01 -22.07
C ALA A 14 -3.11 -3.51 -21.69
N ALA A 15 -2.61 -3.16 -20.49
CA ALA A 15 -2.43 -1.78 -20.09
C ALA A 15 -1.34 -1.07 -20.92
N GLU A 16 -0.22 -1.75 -21.18
CA GLU A 16 0.85 -1.21 -22.06
C GLU A 16 0.35 -1.00 -23.50
N ASP A 17 -0.36 -1.98 -24.06
CA ASP A 17 -0.94 -1.91 -25.39
C ASP A 17 -1.97 -0.78 -25.52
N ALA A 18 -2.68 -0.48 -24.43
CA ALA A 18 -3.60 0.67 -24.34
C ALA A 18 -2.89 2.02 -24.15
N GLY A 19 -1.55 2.03 -24.07
CA GLY A 19 -0.73 3.24 -23.97
C GLY A 19 -0.56 3.78 -22.55
N PHE A 20 -0.93 3.03 -21.51
CA PHE A 20 -0.63 3.44 -20.13
C PHE A 20 0.89 3.42 -19.92
N GLN A 21 1.39 4.54 -19.37
CA GLN A 21 2.78 4.69 -18.96
C GLN A 21 2.88 4.71 -17.43
N ASN A 22 4.07 4.49 -16.93
CA ASN A 22 4.35 4.53 -15.48
C ASN A 22 3.51 3.52 -14.68
N LEU A 23 3.43 2.29 -15.15
CA LEU A 23 2.75 1.21 -14.42
C LEU A 23 3.40 1.01 -13.06
N LYS A 24 2.58 0.72 -12.06
CA LYS A 24 3.01 0.45 -10.69
C LYS A 24 2.55 -0.94 -10.29
N LEU A 25 3.50 -1.77 -9.89
CA LEU A 25 3.25 -3.12 -9.40
C LEU A 25 3.40 -3.11 -7.88
N ASP A 26 2.30 -3.27 -7.16
CA ASP A 26 2.28 -3.29 -5.71
C ASP A 26 2.35 -4.72 -5.18
N THR A 27 3.38 -5.00 -4.38
CA THR A 27 3.60 -6.29 -3.74
C THR A 27 3.67 -6.12 -2.23
N VAL A 28 2.82 -6.82 -1.48
CA VAL A 28 2.95 -6.90 -0.02
C VAL A 28 4.04 -7.92 0.30
N LEU A 29 5.13 -7.47 0.92
CA LEU A 29 6.25 -8.35 1.29
C LEU A 29 5.90 -9.13 2.54
N MET A 30 6.07 -10.44 2.46
CA MET A 30 5.77 -11.38 3.55
C MET A 30 6.90 -12.39 3.69
N GLY A 31 7.49 -12.44 4.88
CA GLY A 31 8.53 -13.43 5.20
C GLY A 31 8.03 -14.86 5.00
N ASP A 32 8.89 -15.76 4.59
CA ASP A 32 8.64 -17.19 4.28
C ASP A 32 7.49 -17.43 3.29
N LEU A 33 7.15 -16.45 2.45
CA LEU A 33 6.11 -16.59 1.44
C LEU A 33 6.54 -16.06 0.06
N ASN A 34 7.07 -14.84 0.00
CA ASN A 34 7.54 -14.21 -1.24
C ASN A 34 8.80 -13.35 -1.05
N ASP A 35 9.48 -13.50 0.06
CA ASP A 35 10.73 -12.77 0.33
C ASP A 35 11.93 -13.35 -0.43
N ASP A 36 11.80 -14.53 -1.00
CA ASP A 36 12.72 -15.15 -1.95
C ASP A 36 12.52 -14.65 -3.39
N GLU A 37 11.36 -14.06 -3.73
CA GLU A 37 11.05 -13.51 -5.05
C GLU A 37 11.53 -12.05 -5.26
N ILE A 38 12.14 -11.42 -4.25
CA ILE A 38 12.56 -10.00 -4.32
C ILE A 38 13.45 -9.73 -5.53
N GLU A 39 14.41 -10.61 -5.85
CA GLU A 39 15.32 -10.43 -6.97
C GLU A 39 14.58 -10.49 -8.31
N ASP A 40 13.59 -11.35 -8.45
CA ASP A 40 12.77 -11.46 -9.65
C ASP A 40 11.97 -10.17 -9.87
N PHE A 41 11.35 -9.64 -8.81
CA PHE A 41 10.67 -8.34 -8.87
C PHE A 41 11.62 -7.19 -9.24
N LEU A 42 12.82 -7.17 -8.69
CA LEU A 42 13.83 -6.16 -9.04
C LEU A 42 14.27 -6.28 -10.51
N SER A 43 14.34 -7.49 -11.04
CA SER A 43 14.70 -7.74 -12.44
C SER A 43 13.69 -7.15 -13.41
N LEU A 44 12.41 -7.10 -13.07
CA LEU A 44 11.38 -6.43 -13.86
C LEU A 44 11.71 -4.94 -14.08
N THR A 45 12.34 -4.29 -13.11
CA THR A 45 12.73 -2.87 -13.26
C THR A 45 13.88 -2.66 -14.25
N LYS A 46 14.69 -3.69 -14.53
CA LYS A 46 15.75 -3.63 -15.53
C LYS A 46 15.19 -3.69 -16.95
N GLU A 47 14.14 -4.49 -17.13
CA GLU A 47 13.56 -4.81 -18.43
C GLU A 47 12.39 -3.88 -18.81
N HIS A 48 11.72 -3.29 -17.81
CA HIS A 48 10.53 -2.48 -18.00
C HIS A 48 10.61 -1.14 -17.25
N PRO A 49 10.00 -0.05 -17.76
CA PRO A 49 9.95 1.24 -17.09
C PRO A 49 8.89 1.27 -15.96
N TRP A 50 8.69 0.15 -15.28
CA TRP A 50 7.70 0.03 -14.22
C TRP A 50 8.26 0.48 -12.87
N GLU A 51 7.37 0.90 -11.97
CA GLU A 51 7.69 1.09 -10.56
C GLU A 51 7.21 -0.13 -9.77
N VAL A 52 8.14 -0.99 -9.36
CA VAL A 52 7.83 -2.11 -8.46
C VAL A 52 7.85 -1.60 -7.02
N ARG A 53 6.75 -1.74 -6.31
CA ARG A 53 6.60 -1.24 -4.94
C ARG A 53 6.41 -2.37 -3.96
N PHE A 54 7.27 -2.42 -2.96
CA PHE A 54 7.14 -3.33 -1.83
C PHE A 54 6.47 -2.61 -0.66
N ILE A 55 5.45 -3.23 -0.11
CA ILE A 55 4.64 -2.70 0.99
C ILE A 55 4.79 -3.60 2.18
N GLU A 56 5.07 -3.05 3.36
CA GLU A 56 5.07 -3.82 4.60
C GLU A 56 3.69 -4.40 4.90
N LEU A 57 3.67 -5.67 5.28
CA LEU A 57 2.47 -6.34 5.77
C LEU A 57 1.99 -5.63 7.05
N MET A 58 0.71 -5.29 7.09
CA MET A 58 0.08 -4.68 8.26
C MET A 58 -0.78 -5.71 9.01
N PRO A 59 -0.78 -5.74 10.34
CA PRO A 59 -1.57 -6.67 11.15
C PRO A 59 -3.07 -6.31 11.11
N MET A 60 -3.74 -6.63 10.01
CA MET A 60 -5.16 -6.35 9.78
C MET A 60 -5.93 -7.63 9.46
N GLY A 61 -7.16 -7.71 9.98
CA GLY A 61 -8.04 -8.85 9.74
C GLY A 61 -7.35 -10.18 10.09
N PRO A 62 -7.43 -11.21 9.25
CA PRO A 62 -6.81 -12.51 9.51
C PRO A 62 -5.29 -12.45 9.70
N CYS A 63 -4.60 -11.49 9.07
CA CYS A 63 -3.15 -11.34 9.17
C CYS A 63 -2.68 -10.95 10.58
N ALA A 64 -3.54 -10.37 11.39
CA ALA A 64 -3.18 -9.95 12.75
C ALA A 64 -2.76 -11.13 13.66
N ALA A 65 -3.19 -12.34 13.34
CA ALA A 65 -2.85 -13.56 14.07
C ALA A 65 -1.69 -14.35 13.44
N TRP A 66 -1.05 -13.82 12.40
CA TRP A 66 0.05 -14.52 11.75
C TRP A 66 1.34 -14.47 12.57
N PRO A 67 2.26 -15.43 12.38
CA PRO A 67 3.57 -15.43 13.03
C PRO A 67 4.35 -14.15 12.72
N LYS A 68 5.18 -13.71 13.67
CA LYS A 68 5.96 -12.47 13.56
C LYS A 68 6.93 -12.48 12.36
N GLU A 69 7.40 -13.64 11.98
CA GLU A 69 8.32 -13.87 10.87
C GLU A 69 7.71 -13.45 9.52
N ARG A 70 6.37 -13.39 9.44
CA ARG A 70 5.65 -12.90 8.26
C ARG A 70 5.76 -11.39 8.08
N PHE A 71 6.01 -10.64 9.15
CA PHE A 71 6.08 -9.17 9.13
C PHE A 71 7.51 -8.70 8.88
N LEU A 72 7.97 -8.84 7.65
CA LEU A 72 9.30 -8.46 7.23
C LEU A 72 9.34 -6.96 6.91
N PRO A 73 10.26 -6.17 7.52
CA PRO A 73 10.47 -4.77 7.12
C PRO A 73 10.98 -4.69 5.68
N VAL A 74 10.33 -3.90 4.82
CA VAL A 74 10.77 -3.76 3.42
C VAL A 74 12.15 -3.09 3.30
N THR A 75 12.64 -2.47 4.36
CA THR A 75 14.01 -1.92 4.42
C THR A 75 15.08 -3.01 4.36
N GLU A 76 14.75 -4.28 4.67
CA GLU A 76 15.65 -5.42 4.46
C GLU A 76 16.07 -5.59 3.00
N ILE A 77 15.26 -5.10 2.05
CA ILE A 77 15.61 -5.07 0.63
C ILE A 77 16.89 -4.27 0.40
N LEU A 78 17.07 -3.15 1.11
CA LEU A 78 18.28 -2.32 0.99
C LEU A 78 19.53 -3.03 1.52
N ASN A 79 19.38 -3.85 2.55
CA ASN A 79 20.47 -4.65 3.08
C ASN A 79 20.88 -5.78 2.10
N ARG A 80 19.89 -6.42 1.48
CA ARG A 80 20.11 -7.48 0.50
C ARG A 80 20.63 -6.95 -0.85
N PHE A 81 20.23 -5.74 -1.23
CA PHE A 81 20.55 -5.11 -2.53
C PHE A 81 21.16 -3.72 -2.34
N PRO A 82 22.40 -3.62 -1.85
CA PRO A 82 23.04 -2.33 -1.53
C PRO A 82 23.35 -1.46 -2.77
N ALA A 83 23.17 -2.00 -3.98
CA ALA A 83 23.29 -1.25 -5.24
C ALA A 83 22.06 -0.37 -5.53
N LEU A 84 21.01 -0.43 -4.73
CA LEU A 84 19.84 0.44 -4.86
C LEU A 84 20.20 1.87 -4.44
N GLU A 85 20.16 2.80 -5.37
CA GLU A 85 20.43 4.22 -5.16
C GLU A 85 19.11 4.97 -4.90
N GLU A 86 19.05 5.75 -3.82
CA GLU A 86 17.87 6.56 -3.49
C GLU A 86 17.67 7.67 -4.50
N ILE A 87 16.43 7.87 -4.92
CA ILE A 87 15.99 8.93 -5.83
C ILE A 87 14.82 9.69 -5.22
N GLU A 88 14.38 10.77 -5.87
CA GLU A 88 13.25 11.58 -5.42
C GLU A 88 12.00 10.72 -5.08
N PRO A 89 11.40 10.91 -3.89
CA PRO A 89 10.22 10.15 -3.46
C PRO A 89 8.99 10.47 -4.31
N ASN A 90 8.05 9.54 -4.34
CA ASN A 90 6.77 9.73 -5.02
C ASN A 90 5.61 9.33 -4.09
N GLY A 91 4.94 10.32 -3.54
CA GLY A 91 3.86 10.13 -2.57
C GLY A 91 4.39 9.57 -1.25
N VAL A 92 3.94 8.37 -0.85
CA VAL A 92 4.36 7.72 0.40
C VAL A 92 5.51 6.72 0.21
N ALA A 93 5.88 6.44 -1.04
CA ALA A 93 6.96 5.52 -1.35
C ALA A 93 8.31 6.27 -1.35
N ARG A 94 9.28 5.77 -0.59
CA ARG A 94 10.69 6.08 -0.81
C ARG A 94 11.12 5.32 -2.06
N ARG A 95 11.79 6.01 -2.98
CA ARG A 95 12.11 5.44 -4.28
C ARG A 95 13.59 5.21 -4.44
N TYR A 96 13.88 4.13 -5.15
CA TYR A 96 15.24 3.70 -5.44
C TYR A 96 15.35 3.28 -6.90
N ARG A 97 16.58 3.19 -7.40
CA ARG A 97 16.86 2.66 -8.74
C ARG A 97 18.12 1.79 -8.68
N LEU A 98 18.07 0.67 -9.38
CA LEU A 98 19.28 -0.09 -9.69
C LEU A 98 20.06 0.60 -10.81
N PRO A 99 21.40 0.59 -10.77
CA PRO A 99 22.22 1.11 -11.87
C PRO A 99 21.81 0.50 -13.21
N GLY A 100 21.53 1.36 -14.19
CA GLY A 100 21.13 0.94 -15.53
C GLY A 100 19.70 0.44 -15.69
N ALA A 101 18.89 0.42 -14.62
CA ALA A 101 17.49 0.01 -14.70
C ALA A 101 16.62 1.08 -15.38
N MET A 102 15.66 0.64 -16.19
CA MET A 102 14.65 1.48 -16.84
C MET A 102 13.59 1.96 -15.84
N GLY A 103 13.17 1.07 -14.95
CA GLY A 103 12.17 1.29 -13.93
C GLY A 103 12.73 1.71 -12.58
N THR A 104 11.90 1.67 -11.56
CA THR A 104 12.24 2.09 -10.20
C THR A 104 11.66 1.15 -9.16
N VAL A 105 12.21 1.18 -7.96
CA VAL A 105 11.75 0.43 -6.80
C VAL A 105 11.17 1.40 -5.78
N GLY A 106 9.98 1.12 -5.27
CA GLY A 106 9.34 1.90 -4.20
C GLY A 106 9.26 1.09 -2.91
N LEU A 107 9.61 1.68 -1.78
CA LEU A 107 9.42 1.09 -0.46
C LEU A 107 8.36 1.87 0.29
N ILE A 108 7.30 1.17 0.75
CA ILE A 108 6.20 1.73 1.53
C ILE A 108 6.25 1.10 2.91
N THR A 109 6.53 1.91 3.91
CA THR A 109 6.93 1.53 5.27
C THR A 109 5.91 1.94 6.33
N PRO A 110 4.65 1.45 6.30
CA PRO A 110 3.64 1.85 7.27
C PRO A 110 3.95 1.40 8.70
N MET A 111 4.80 0.38 8.86
CA MET A 111 5.14 -0.21 10.15
C MET A 111 6.48 0.29 10.68
N SER A 112 7.52 0.31 9.84
CA SER A 112 8.88 0.67 10.27
C SER A 112 9.16 2.17 10.24
N HIS A 113 8.50 2.93 9.35
CA HIS A 113 8.60 4.38 9.26
C HIS A 113 7.24 4.98 8.95
N GLU A 114 6.49 5.28 9.99
CA GLU A 114 5.16 5.84 9.86
C GLU A 114 5.15 7.20 9.13
N PHE A 115 4.30 7.32 8.13
CA PHE A 115 4.08 8.57 7.39
C PHE A 115 2.74 9.24 7.72
N CYS A 116 2.16 8.92 8.87
CA CYS A 116 0.83 9.36 9.30
C CYS A 116 0.71 10.89 9.34
N GLY A 117 1.74 11.60 9.77
CA GLY A 117 1.74 13.06 9.83
C GLY A 117 1.58 13.76 8.47
N ALA A 118 2.02 13.11 7.38
CA ALA A 118 1.87 13.60 6.01
C ALA A 118 0.71 12.93 5.25
N CYS A 119 -0.01 12.00 5.88
CA CYS A 119 -1.05 11.23 5.22
C CYS A 119 -2.29 12.09 4.90
N ARG A 120 -2.57 12.29 3.62
CA ARG A 120 -3.74 13.03 3.11
C ARG A 120 -4.85 12.13 2.59
N ARG A 121 -4.83 10.84 2.94
CA ARG A 121 -5.80 9.86 2.44
C ARG A 121 -7.05 9.84 3.32
N ILE A 122 -8.20 9.77 2.68
CA ILE A 122 -9.47 9.35 3.24
C ILE A 122 -10.00 8.21 2.39
N ARG A 123 -10.94 7.42 2.91
CA ARG A 123 -11.55 6.32 2.16
C ARG A 123 -13.06 6.41 2.26
N VAL A 124 -13.73 6.03 1.20
CA VAL A 124 -15.17 5.78 1.19
C VAL A 124 -15.36 4.29 0.92
N THR A 125 -16.04 3.61 1.83
CA THR A 125 -16.31 2.19 1.71
C THR A 125 -17.44 1.91 0.71
N ALA A 126 -17.55 0.69 0.21
CA ALA A 126 -18.59 0.30 -0.75
C ALA A 126 -20.02 0.46 -0.18
N ASP A 127 -20.18 0.40 1.14
CA ASP A 127 -21.44 0.66 1.86
C ASP A 127 -21.67 2.15 2.19
N GLY A 128 -20.85 3.06 1.61
CA GLY A 128 -21.05 4.51 1.68
C GLY A 128 -20.67 5.14 3.02
N LYS A 129 -19.61 4.64 3.66
CA LYS A 129 -19.07 5.22 4.90
C LYS A 129 -17.71 5.84 4.68
N LEU A 130 -17.51 7.03 5.22
CA LEU A 130 -16.23 7.73 5.23
C LEU A 130 -15.37 7.25 6.39
N LYS A 131 -14.11 6.91 6.09
CA LYS A 131 -13.04 6.62 7.06
C LYS A 131 -11.93 7.65 6.92
N GLY A 132 -11.60 8.34 8.00
CA GLY A 132 -10.47 9.28 8.05
C GLY A 132 -9.11 8.57 8.08
N CYS A 133 -9.07 7.35 8.61
CA CYS A 133 -7.87 6.51 8.66
C CYS A 133 -8.22 5.06 8.28
N LEU A 134 -7.31 4.39 7.59
CA LEU A 134 -7.44 2.98 7.23
C LEU A 134 -7.72 2.10 8.44
N HIS A 135 -7.02 2.34 9.55
CA HIS A 135 -7.01 1.51 10.74
C HIS A 135 -8.05 1.92 11.78
N SER A 136 -8.67 3.11 11.64
CA SER A 136 -9.68 3.57 12.61
C SER A 136 -10.93 2.72 12.57
N ARG A 137 -11.51 2.49 13.76
CA ARG A 137 -12.85 1.91 13.89
C ARG A 137 -13.95 2.89 13.49
N GLU A 138 -13.68 4.19 13.59
CA GLU A 138 -14.66 5.25 13.34
C GLU A 138 -15.00 5.36 11.87
N GLU A 139 -16.30 5.43 11.60
CA GLU A 139 -16.89 5.58 10.27
C GLU A 139 -18.06 6.55 10.32
N ILE A 140 -18.13 7.43 9.32
CA ILE A 140 -19.23 8.39 9.18
C ILE A 140 -20.10 7.96 8.00
N SER A 141 -21.38 7.66 8.24
CA SER A 141 -22.29 7.33 7.13
C SER A 141 -22.51 8.56 6.24
N LEU A 142 -22.31 8.37 4.93
CA LEU A 142 -22.61 9.39 3.91
C LEU A 142 -23.93 9.09 3.17
N ARG A 143 -24.53 7.92 3.41
CA ARG A 143 -25.77 7.52 2.72
C ARG A 143 -26.91 8.47 3.06
N GLY A 144 -27.62 8.92 2.01
CA GLY A 144 -28.76 9.82 2.13
C GLY A 144 -28.40 11.26 2.44
N LEU A 145 -27.14 11.59 2.62
CA LEU A 145 -26.68 12.97 2.80
C LEU A 145 -26.52 13.67 1.45
N HIS A 146 -26.94 14.92 1.37
CA HIS A 146 -26.86 15.74 0.17
C HIS A 146 -26.44 17.17 0.52
N GLY A 147 -25.90 17.90 -0.47
CA GLY A 147 -25.53 19.30 -0.35
C GLY A 147 -24.68 19.57 0.90
N ARG A 148 -25.08 20.53 1.71
CA ARG A 148 -24.32 20.98 2.88
C ARG A 148 -24.15 19.91 3.95
N GLU A 149 -25.12 19.03 4.16
CA GLU A 149 -25.01 17.95 5.12
C GLU A 149 -23.90 16.96 4.73
N LEU A 150 -23.78 16.65 3.44
CA LEU A 150 -22.71 15.81 2.90
C LEU A 150 -21.35 16.48 3.06
N GLU A 151 -21.24 17.75 2.72
CA GLU A 151 -20.01 18.54 2.88
C GLU A 151 -19.56 18.57 4.33
N ASP A 152 -20.45 18.85 5.27
CA ASP A 152 -20.17 18.91 6.71
C ASP A 152 -19.74 17.52 7.25
N ALA A 153 -20.33 16.43 6.75
CA ALA A 153 -19.96 15.07 7.13
C ALA A 153 -18.54 14.72 6.64
N ILE A 154 -18.21 15.06 5.40
CA ILE A 154 -16.87 14.86 4.83
C ILE A 154 -15.84 15.70 5.60
N LEU A 155 -16.15 16.97 5.84
CA LEU A 155 -15.26 17.88 6.56
C LEU A 155 -14.98 17.38 7.98
N ARG A 156 -16.01 16.91 8.71
CA ARG A 156 -15.83 16.27 10.02
C ARG A 156 -14.89 15.07 9.95
N GLY A 157 -15.08 14.17 8.98
CA GLY A 157 -14.23 13.00 8.81
C GLY A 157 -12.76 13.34 8.52
N ILE A 158 -12.52 14.45 7.84
CA ILE A 158 -11.16 14.96 7.60
C ILE A 158 -10.56 15.56 8.87
N LEU A 159 -11.32 16.40 9.57
CA LEU A 159 -10.86 17.09 10.79
C LEU A 159 -10.67 16.15 11.97
N GLN A 160 -11.47 15.08 12.06
CA GLN A 160 -11.37 14.05 13.09
C GLN A 160 -10.37 12.94 12.77
N LYS A 161 -9.63 13.07 11.68
CA LYS A 161 -8.60 12.10 11.31
C LYS A 161 -7.57 11.97 12.44
N PRO A 162 -7.27 10.73 12.90
CA PRO A 162 -6.27 10.53 13.94
C PRO A 162 -4.88 10.95 13.44
N LYS A 163 -4.03 11.41 14.37
CA LYS A 163 -2.66 11.83 14.06
C LYS A 163 -1.77 10.69 13.60
N GLY A 164 -2.07 9.46 14.04
CA GLY A 164 -1.34 8.25 13.71
C GLY A 164 -2.21 7.00 13.90
N HIS A 165 -1.64 5.86 13.58
CA HIS A 165 -2.19 4.55 13.93
C HIS A 165 -1.42 3.95 15.12
N HIS A 166 -1.92 2.86 15.69
CA HIS A 166 -1.34 2.15 16.84
C HIS A 166 -0.94 0.71 16.49
N LEU A 167 -0.58 0.44 15.23
CA LEU A 167 -0.29 -0.91 14.74
C LEU A 167 0.95 -1.55 15.39
N THR A 168 1.86 -0.74 15.91
CA THR A 168 3.05 -1.22 16.64
C THR A 168 2.74 -1.69 18.05
N GLU A 169 1.63 -1.22 18.62
CA GLU A 169 1.18 -1.56 19.97
C GLU A 169 0.18 -2.73 19.95
N HIS A 170 -0.68 -2.75 18.95
CA HIS A 170 -1.71 -3.77 18.76
C HIS A 170 -2.15 -3.86 17.29
N ALA A 171 -2.97 -4.84 16.97
CA ALA A 171 -3.56 -4.96 15.64
C ALA A 171 -4.47 -3.78 15.28
N SER A 172 -4.81 -3.66 14.01
CA SER A 172 -5.70 -2.61 13.50
C SER A 172 -7.04 -2.57 14.27
N ASP A 173 -7.46 -1.37 14.66
CA ASP A 173 -8.73 -1.16 15.39
C ASP A 173 -9.97 -1.41 14.51
N THR A 174 -9.83 -1.33 13.19
CA THR A 174 -10.96 -1.57 12.29
C THR A 174 -11.39 -3.04 12.30
N PRO A 175 -12.71 -3.32 12.41
CA PRO A 175 -13.21 -4.67 12.26
C PRO A 175 -13.25 -5.14 10.80
N ARG A 176 -12.99 -4.25 9.86
CA ARG A 176 -13.04 -4.54 8.42
C ARG A 176 -11.74 -5.15 7.92
N THR A 177 -11.87 -5.99 6.92
CA THR A 177 -10.75 -6.51 6.12
C THR A 177 -10.35 -5.50 5.03
N MET A 178 -9.16 -5.65 4.45
CA MET A 178 -8.66 -4.71 3.41
C MET A 178 -9.61 -4.60 2.21
N ASN A 179 -10.17 -5.71 1.74
CA ASN A 179 -11.11 -5.74 0.61
C ASN A 179 -12.46 -5.07 0.89
N GLU A 180 -12.82 -4.85 2.16
CA GLU A 180 -14.05 -4.13 2.53
C GLU A 180 -13.86 -2.62 2.59
N ILE A 181 -12.63 -2.14 2.56
CA ILE A 181 -12.27 -0.72 2.66
C ILE A 181 -11.49 -0.22 1.44
N GLY A 182 -11.50 -0.96 0.36
CA GLY A 182 -10.92 -0.55 -0.91
C GLY A 182 -9.39 -0.62 -0.94
N GLY A 183 -8.86 -1.71 -0.45
CA GLY A 183 -7.42 -2.04 -0.52
C GLY A 183 -7.22 -3.39 -1.14
#